data_db66a30752614c0199474c49c0ec0f39
#
_entry.id   db66a30752614c0199474c49c0ec0f39
#
_cell.length_a   1.000
_cell.length_b   1.000
_cell.length_c   1.000
_cell.angle_alpha   90.00
_cell.angle_beta   90.00
_cell.angle_gamma   90.00
#
_symmetry.space_group_name_H-M   'P 1'
#
loop_
_entity.id
_entity.type
_entity.pdbx_description
1 polymer ?
#
loop_
_entity_poly.entity_id
_entity_poly.type
_entity_poly.pdbx_seq_one_letter_code
_entity_poly.pdbx_strand_id
1 'polypeptide(L)'
;MTFLYKFNKNGTTAEGYVQASDEAAAQAKVDAKFPAGSKTKVLGLEQVYVATTRNARMSAFKGRPLARACQGLKASEALKVVEFSPKKAADIIKKTILSAIANAENNHGAKGAADLTVKLCVLEESVRMRRYWPTARGSAHPIARRLCHCRVVLAESKKSKKGAK
;
A
#
# COMPACT_ATOMS: atom_id res chain seq x y z
N MET A 1 -4.97 -15.13 3.76
CA MET A 1 -4.06 -14.43 2.81
C MET A 1 -4.80 -13.29 2.11
N THR A 2 -4.08 -12.30 1.58
CA THR A 2 -4.70 -11.23 0.79
C THR A 2 -4.28 -11.38 -0.66
N PHE A 3 -5.24 -11.40 -1.56
CA PHE A 3 -5.01 -11.51 -2.99
C PHE A 3 -5.46 -10.24 -3.69
N LEU A 4 -4.66 -9.79 -4.64
CA LEU A 4 -5.00 -8.73 -5.57
C LEU A 4 -5.61 -9.37 -6.82
N TYR A 5 -6.78 -8.95 -7.20
CA TYR A 5 -7.37 -9.33 -8.49
C TYR A 5 -7.46 -8.12 -9.41
N LYS A 6 -7.13 -8.34 -10.67
CA LYS A 6 -7.30 -7.36 -11.73
C LYS A 6 -8.54 -7.71 -12.52
N PHE A 7 -9.35 -6.72 -12.81
CA PHE A 7 -10.53 -6.91 -13.64
C PHE A 7 -10.67 -5.80 -14.67
N ASN A 8 -11.23 -6.15 -15.81
CA ASN A 8 -11.54 -5.19 -16.87
C ASN A 8 -13.06 -5.05 -16.96
N LYS A 9 -13.54 -3.83 -16.85
CA LYS A 9 -14.95 -3.48 -17.03
C LYS A 9 -15.04 -2.37 -18.07
N ASN A 10 -15.72 -2.64 -19.17
CA ASN A 10 -15.92 -1.68 -20.28
C ASN A 10 -14.61 -1.06 -20.80
N GLY A 11 -13.54 -1.85 -20.94
CA GLY A 11 -12.24 -1.37 -21.40
C GLY A 11 -11.35 -0.70 -20.32
N THR A 12 -11.88 -0.46 -19.14
CA THR A 12 -11.10 0.11 -18.03
C THR A 12 -10.63 -1.00 -17.10
N THR A 13 -9.30 -1.09 -16.90
CA THR A 13 -8.71 -2.04 -15.93
C THR A 13 -8.71 -1.43 -14.55
N ALA A 14 -9.26 -2.16 -13.59
CA ALA A 14 -9.24 -1.79 -12.17
C ALA A 14 -8.68 -2.94 -11.33
N GLU A 15 -8.27 -2.61 -10.11
CA GLU A 15 -7.71 -3.56 -9.16
C GLU A 15 -8.57 -3.62 -7.90
N GLY A 16 -8.68 -4.81 -7.32
CA GLY A 16 -9.40 -5.01 -6.07
C GLY A 16 -8.67 -6.01 -5.18
N TYR A 17 -9.02 -6.02 -3.89
CA TYR A 17 -8.43 -6.92 -2.91
C TYR A 17 -9.49 -7.89 -2.39
N VAL A 18 -9.09 -9.15 -2.19
CA VAL A 18 -9.91 -10.17 -1.56
C VAL A 18 -9.10 -10.91 -0.50
N GLN A 19 -9.72 -11.19 0.65
CA GLN A 19 -9.11 -12.00 1.70
C GLN A 19 -9.67 -13.42 1.62
N ALA A 20 -8.76 -14.40 1.54
CA ALA A 20 -9.10 -15.82 1.49
C ALA A 20 -8.01 -16.65 2.18
N SER A 21 -8.33 -17.89 2.56
CA SER A 21 -7.35 -18.84 3.08
C SER A 21 -6.39 -19.28 1.98
N ASP A 22 -6.92 -19.61 0.81
CA ASP A 22 -6.23 -20.16 -0.33
C ASP A 22 -6.60 -19.46 -1.62
N GLU A 23 -5.83 -19.71 -2.69
CA GLU A 23 -6.07 -19.14 -4.01
C GLU A 23 -7.42 -19.59 -4.59
N ALA A 24 -7.79 -20.88 -4.40
CA ALA A 24 -9.07 -21.41 -4.84
C ALA A 24 -10.26 -20.71 -4.15
N ALA A 25 -10.16 -20.47 -2.84
CA ALA A 25 -11.17 -19.70 -2.10
C ALA A 25 -11.20 -18.24 -2.50
N ALA A 26 -10.06 -17.66 -2.89
CA ALA A 26 -10.00 -16.30 -3.45
C ALA A 26 -10.70 -16.25 -4.80
N GLN A 27 -10.43 -17.20 -5.68
CA GLN A 27 -11.08 -17.30 -6.99
C GLN A 27 -12.60 -17.43 -6.83
N ALA A 28 -13.08 -18.32 -5.97
CA ALA A 28 -14.51 -18.51 -5.72
C ALA A 28 -15.20 -17.21 -5.24
N LYS A 29 -14.52 -16.43 -4.38
CA LYS A 29 -15.04 -15.13 -3.92
C LYS A 29 -15.05 -14.06 -5.03
N VAL A 30 -14.07 -14.10 -5.92
CA VAL A 30 -14.02 -13.19 -7.09
C VAL A 30 -15.11 -13.57 -8.07
N ASP A 31 -15.31 -14.86 -8.35
CA ASP A 31 -16.33 -15.38 -9.26
C ASP A 31 -17.75 -15.08 -8.72
N ALA A 32 -17.96 -15.20 -7.41
CA ALA A 32 -19.21 -14.79 -6.77
C ALA A 32 -19.50 -13.29 -6.92
N LYS A 33 -18.46 -12.46 -6.94
CA LYS A 33 -18.58 -11.01 -7.12
C LYS A 33 -18.80 -10.62 -8.59
N PHE A 34 -18.27 -11.40 -9.51
CA PHE A 34 -18.37 -11.21 -10.96
C PHE A 34 -18.89 -12.48 -11.63
N PRO A 35 -20.20 -12.77 -11.55
CA PRO A 35 -20.78 -14.00 -12.10
C PRO A 35 -20.57 -14.10 -13.62
N ALA A 36 -20.51 -15.33 -14.09
CA ALA A 36 -20.38 -15.63 -15.51
C ALA A 36 -21.48 -14.91 -16.31
N GLY A 37 -21.08 -14.15 -17.34
CA GLY A 37 -22.00 -13.28 -18.10
C GLY A 37 -21.90 -11.79 -17.75
N SER A 38 -21.17 -11.41 -16.70
CA SER A 38 -20.81 -10.02 -16.48
C SER A 38 -19.84 -9.54 -17.56
N LYS A 39 -19.95 -8.26 -17.98
CA LYS A 39 -18.99 -7.62 -18.90
C LYS A 39 -17.60 -7.43 -18.27
N THR A 40 -17.33 -8.07 -17.13
CA THR A 40 -16.13 -7.92 -16.33
C THR A 40 -15.29 -9.19 -16.44
N LYS A 41 -14.10 -9.08 -17.02
CA LYS A 41 -13.15 -10.17 -17.16
C LYS A 41 -12.08 -10.08 -16.08
N VAL A 42 -11.93 -11.12 -15.26
CA VAL A 42 -10.84 -11.22 -14.29
C VAL A 42 -9.55 -11.59 -15.03
N LEU A 43 -8.50 -10.79 -14.86
CA LEU A 43 -7.22 -10.95 -15.58
C LEU A 43 -6.18 -11.77 -14.79
N GLY A 44 -6.38 -11.99 -13.50
CA GLY A 44 -5.51 -12.80 -12.66
C GLY A 44 -5.61 -12.47 -11.18
N LEU A 45 -5.15 -13.39 -10.38
CA LEU A 45 -4.94 -13.27 -8.93
C LEU A 45 -3.45 -13.17 -8.62
N GLU A 46 -3.10 -12.37 -7.66
CA GLU A 46 -1.72 -12.19 -7.22
C GLU A 46 -1.70 -12.06 -5.69
N GLN A 47 -0.89 -12.86 -5.02
CA GLN A 47 -0.73 -12.75 -3.58
C GLN A 47 0.00 -11.46 -3.24
N VAL A 48 -0.52 -10.75 -2.25
CA VAL A 48 0.04 -9.49 -1.78
C VAL A 48 0.11 -9.42 -0.26
N TYR A 49 1.12 -8.74 0.23
CA TYR A 49 1.40 -8.56 1.64
C TYR A 49 1.16 -7.11 2.01
N VAL A 50 0.28 -6.88 2.97
CA VAL A 50 -0.18 -5.54 3.32
C VAL A 50 0.24 -5.20 4.75
N ALA A 51 0.76 -3.99 4.93
CA ALA A 51 0.92 -3.37 6.23
C ALA A 51 0.35 -1.95 6.22
N THR A 52 -0.25 -1.56 7.34
CA THR A 52 -0.86 -0.23 7.49
C THR A 52 -0.50 0.36 8.84
N THR A 53 0.18 1.50 8.83
CA THR A 53 0.40 2.33 10.01
C THR A 53 -0.70 3.37 10.09
N ARG A 54 -1.50 3.35 11.16
CA ARG A 54 -2.62 4.28 11.36
C ARG A 54 -2.22 5.48 12.23
N ASN A 55 -2.85 6.63 11.97
CA ASN A 55 -2.77 7.84 12.79
C ASN A 55 -1.35 8.38 13.02
N ALA A 56 -0.48 8.28 12.02
CA ALA A 56 0.85 8.86 12.10
C ALA A 56 0.78 10.40 12.15
N ARG A 57 1.54 11.01 13.05
CA ARG A 57 1.52 12.48 13.31
C ARG A 57 2.23 13.27 12.23
N MET A 58 1.66 13.32 11.05
CA MET A 58 2.13 14.17 9.95
C MET A 58 1.02 14.42 8.93
N SER A 59 1.23 15.38 8.05
CA SER A 59 0.34 15.60 6.91
C SER A 59 0.69 14.64 5.77
N ALA A 60 -0.31 13.99 5.18
CA ALA A 60 -0.14 13.08 4.05
C ALA A 60 0.58 13.72 2.86
N PHE A 61 0.29 14.99 2.56
CA PHE A 61 0.93 15.73 1.45
C PHE A 61 2.45 15.77 1.54
N LYS A 62 3.02 15.93 2.75
CA LYS A 62 4.47 16.00 2.94
C LYS A 62 5.18 14.68 2.65
N GLY A 63 4.48 13.56 2.80
CA GLY A 63 5.06 12.23 2.57
C GLY A 63 4.77 11.65 1.17
N ARG A 64 3.76 12.12 0.45
CA ARG A 64 3.38 11.59 -0.86
C ARG A 64 4.53 11.54 -1.89
N PRO A 65 5.39 12.56 -2.01
CA PRO A 65 6.51 12.48 -2.95
C PRO A 65 7.46 11.30 -2.66
N LEU A 66 7.75 11.06 -1.37
CA LEU A 66 8.61 9.95 -0.96
C LEU A 66 7.92 8.60 -1.18
N ALA A 67 6.63 8.51 -0.88
CA ALA A 67 5.83 7.31 -1.12
C ALA A 67 5.80 6.93 -2.62
N ARG A 68 5.65 7.91 -3.50
CA ARG A 68 5.71 7.70 -4.95
C ARG A 68 7.08 7.22 -5.42
N ALA A 69 8.16 7.75 -4.84
CA ALA A 69 9.52 7.31 -5.16
C ALA A 69 9.80 5.85 -4.77
N CYS A 70 9.10 5.34 -3.76
CA CYS A 70 9.22 3.94 -3.33
C CYS A 70 8.43 2.96 -4.18
N GLN A 71 7.40 3.42 -4.90
CA GLN A 71 6.56 2.54 -5.72
C GLN A 71 7.32 1.96 -6.91
N GLY A 72 7.14 0.66 -7.16
CA GLY A 72 7.79 -0.05 -8.26
C GLY A 72 9.21 -0.54 -7.96
N LEU A 73 9.83 -0.09 -6.86
CA LEU A 73 11.15 -0.54 -6.44
C LEU A 73 11.08 -1.87 -5.70
N LYS A 74 12.20 -2.61 -5.69
CA LYS A 74 12.36 -3.72 -4.76
C LYS A 74 12.31 -3.23 -3.33
N ALA A 75 11.81 -4.06 -2.41
CA ALA A 75 11.67 -3.65 -1.01
C ALA A 75 13.01 -3.24 -0.38
N SER A 76 14.10 -3.92 -0.73
CA SER A 76 15.46 -3.56 -0.30
C SER A 76 15.94 -2.20 -0.83
N GLU A 77 15.63 -1.88 -2.07
CA GLU A 77 15.98 -0.59 -2.69
C GLU A 77 15.10 0.54 -2.12
N ALA A 78 13.81 0.27 -1.94
CA ALA A 78 12.89 1.22 -1.33
C ALA A 78 13.33 1.61 0.10
N LEU A 79 13.82 0.64 0.90
CA LEU A 79 14.38 0.91 2.21
C LEU A 79 15.59 1.86 2.15
N LYS A 80 16.51 1.67 1.19
CA LYS A 80 17.67 2.57 0.99
C LYS A 80 17.21 3.98 0.64
N VAL A 81 16.27 4.14 -0.34
CA VAL A 81 15.73 5.44 -0.74
C VAL A 81 15.10 6.18 0.44
N VAL A 82 14.36 5.44 1.28
CA VAL A 82 13.71 6.01 2.46
C VAL A 82 14.75 6.42 3.51
N GLU A 83 15.79 5.62 3.72
CA GLU A 83 16.84 5.86 4.72
C GLU A 83 17.63 7.13 4.46
N PHE A 84 17.94 7.43 3.20
CA PHE A 84 18.62 8.65 2.79
C PHE A 84 17.74 9.91 2.84
N SER A 85 16.44 9.79 3.06
CA SER A 85 15.54 10.93 3.08
C SER A 85 15.45 11.59 4.46
N PRO A 86 15.75 12.91 4.60
CA PRO A 86 15.68 13.61 5.89
C PRO A 86 14.24 13.94 6.33
N LYS A 87 13.23 13.47 5.60
CA LYS A 87 11.82 13.80 5.88
C LYS A 87 11.26 12.92 6.99
N LYS A 88 10.47 13.48 7.91
CA LYS A 88 9.74 12.72 8.93
C LYS A 88 8.90 11.56 8.37
N ALA A 89 8.45 11.67 7.13
CA ALA A 89 7.74 10.61 6.44
C ALA A 89 8.59 9.34 6.28
N ALA A 90 9.90 9.48 6.19
CA ALA A 90 10.83 8.38 5.99
C ALA A 90 10.71 7.33 7.11
N ASP A 91 10.74 7.76 8.37
CA ASP A 91 10.64 6.84 9.51
C ASP A 91 9.35 6.04 9.51
N ILE A 92 8.23 6.70 9.15
CA ILE A 92 6.91 6.06 9.10
C ILE A 92 6.85 5.04 7.96
N ILE A 93 7.30 5.42 6.77
CA ILE A 93 7.32 4.54 5.59
C ILE A 93 8.29 3.38 5.82
N LYS A 94 9.50 3.63 6.36
CA LYS A 94 10.49 2.59 6.70
C LYS A 94 9.88 1.53 7.61
N LYS A 95 9.28 1.95 8.74
CA LYS A 95 8.63 1.03 9.68
C LYS A 95 7.49 0.24 9.04
N THR A 96 6.70 0.88 8.18
CA THR A 96 5.59 0.20 7.50
C THR A 96 6.09 -0.81 6.46
N ILE A 97 7.16 -0.50 5.71
CA ILE A 97 7.79 -1.46 4.78
C ILE A 97 8.36 -2.65 5.54
N LEU A 98 9.10 -2.43 6.63
CA LEU A 98 9.65 -3.50 7.47
C LEU A 98 8.53 -4.39 8.04
N SER A 99 7.43 -3.80 8.50
CA SER A 99 6.28 -4.57 8.96
C SER A 99 5.63 -5.38 7.83
N ALA A 100 5.58 -4.86 6.60
CA ALA A 100 5.06 -5.59 5.45
C ALA A 100 5.96 -6.78 5.07
N ILE A 101 7.29 -6.60 5.14
CA ILE A 101 8.26 -7.68 4.92
C ILE A 101 8.11 -8.77 5.99
N ALA A 102 8.06 -8.38 7.26
CA ALA A 102 7.87 -9.33 8.37
C ALA A 102 6.54 -10.09 8.25
N ASN A 103 5.47 -9.43 7.81
CA ASN A 103 4.19 -10.10 7.53
C ASN A 103 4.32 -11.11 6.38
N ALA A 104 5.09 -10.80 5.34
CA ALA A 104 5.34 -11.69 4.23
C ALA A 104 6.12 -12.94 4.67
N GLU A 105 7.19 -12.75 5.42
CA GLU A 105 8.08 -13.82 5.89
C GLU A 105 7.40 -14.69 6.95
N ASN A 106 6.89 -14.10 8.03
CA ASN A 106 6.38 -14.84 9.18
C ASN A 106 5.00 -15.46 8.95
N ASN A 107 4.10 -14.76 8.25
CA ASN A 107 2.72 -15.19 8.09
C ASN A 107 2.48 -15.99 6.80
N HIS A 108 3.34 -15.79 5.81
CA HIS A 108 3.11 -16.34 4.47
C HIS A 108 4.31 -17.12 3.90
N GLY A 109 5.44 -17.18 4.63
CA GLY A 109 6.62 -17.94 4.20
C GLY A 109 7.28 -17.42 2.92
N ALA A 110 7.10 -16.13 2.60
CA ALA A 110 7.70 -15.53 1.42
C ALA A 110 9.23 -15.46 1.54
N LYS A 111 9.91 -15.59 0.39
CA LYS A 111 11.37 -15.56 0.32
C LYS A 111 11.90 -14.12 0.46
N GLY A 112 12.03 -13.62 1.68
CA GLY A 112 12.77 -12.40 2.03
C GLY A 112 12.52 -11.11 1.22
N ALA A 113 13.09 -10.02 1.68
CA ALA A 113 12.91 -8.68 1.07
C ALA A 113 13.47 -8.53 -0.36
N ALA A 114 14.38 -9.40 -0.78
CA ALA A 114 15.04 -9.30 -2.09
C ALA A 114 14.08 -9.63 -3.25
N ASP A 115 13.12 -10.51 -3.02
CA ASP A 115 12.18 -10.97 -4.04
C ASP A 115 10.84 -10.21 -4.00
N LEU A 116 10.67 -9.29 -3.03
CA LEU A 116 9.46 -8.49 -2.88
C LEU A 116 9.60 -7.12 -3.57
N THR A 117 8.55 -6.71 -4.27
CA THR A 117 8.44 -5.36 -4.87
C THR A 117 7.35 -4.54 -4.21
N VAL A 118 7.59 -3.25 -4.05
CA VAL A 118 6.59 -2.30 -3.53
C VAL A 118 5.59 -1.98 -4.64
N LYS A 119 4.44 -2.62 -4.61
CA LYS A 119 3.39 -2.40 -5.60
C LYS A 119 2.64 -1.11 -5.35
N LEU A 120 2.34 -0.85 -4.09
CA LEU A 120 1.63 0.35 -3.67
C LEU A 120 2.22 0.88 -2.37
N CYS A 121 2.51 2.17 -2.33
CA CYS A 121 2.83 2.91 -1.12
C CYS A 121 2.01 4.20 -1.13
N VAL A 122 1.03 4.31 -0.25
CA VAL A 122 0.08 5.43 -0.22
C VAL A 122 0.02 6.03 1.16
N LEU A 123 -0.06 7.36 1.19
CA LEU A 123 -0.34 8.15 2.37
C LEU A 123 -1.72 8.78 2.23
N GLU A 124 -2.65 8.31 3.04
CA GLU A 124 -4.04 8.76 3.09
C GLU A 124 -4.22 9.75 4.24
N GLU A 125 -5.16 10.68 4.10
CA GLU A 125 -5.51 11.56 5.21
C GLU A 125 -6.31 10.79 6.25
N SER A 126 -5.99 11.06 7.52
CA SER A 126 -6.73 10.58 8.69
C SER A 126 -7.46 11.74 9.37
N VAL A 127 -7.88 11.52 10.58
CA VAL A 127 -8.59 12.51 11.39
C VAL A 127 -7.78 13.80 11.53
N ARG A 128 -8.46 14.93 11.44
CA ARG A 128 -7.90 16.27 11.70
C ARG A 128 -8.27 16.68 13.11
N MET A 129 -7.28 16.71 14.01
CA MET A 129 -7.49 17.20 15.36
C MET A 129 -7.60 18.72 15.35
N ARG A 130 -8.76 19.26 15.67
CA ARG A 130 -8.98 20.71 15.75
C ARG A 130 -8.34 21.26 17.01
N ARG A 131 -7.73 22.45 16.91
CA ARG A 131 -7.10 23.21 17.98
C ARG A 131 -7.38 24.68 17.73
N TYR A 132 -7.23 25.49 18.78
CA TYR A 132 -7.35 26.93 18.70
C TYR A 132 -5.98 27.57 18.94
N TRP A 133 -5.68 28.56 18.15
CA TRP A 133 -4.48 29.38 18.31
C TRP A 133 -4.93 30.74 18.82
N PRO A 134 -4.52 31.16 20.04
CA PRO A 134 -4.85 32.48 20.56
C PRO A 134 -4.19 33.56 19.75
N THR A 135 -4.93 34.63 19.50
CA THR A 135 -4.48 35.80 18.75
C THR A 135 -4.80 37.08 19.54
N ALA A 136 -4.38 38.27 19.01
CA ALA A 136 -4.59 39.54 19.64
C ALA A 136 -6.07 39.81 19.94
N ARG A 137 -6.34 40.66 20.93
CA ARG A 137 -7.68 41.13 21.33
C ARG A 137 -8.65 40.03 21.73
N GLY A 138 -8.16 38.93 22.34
CA GLY A 138 -8.99 37.83 22.80
C GLY A 138 -9.57 36.93 21.69
N SER A 139 -9.16 37.13 20.42
CA SER A 139 -9.57 36.27 19.31
C SER A 139 -8.82 34.94 19.32
N ALA A 140 -9.40 33.92 18.67
CA ALA A 140 -8.74 32.64 18.47
C ALA A 140 -9.00 32.10 17.05
N HIS A 141 -7.94 31.62 16.39
CA HIS A 141 -8.06 31.01 15.07
C HIS A 141 -8.08 29.49 15.17
N PRO A 142 -8.98 28.80 14.44
CA PRO A 142 -9.01 27.36 14.40
C PRO A 142 -7.80 26.83 13.61
N ILE A 143 -7.04 25.92 14.18
CA ILE A 143 -5.96 25.21 13.52
C ILE A 143 -6.24 23.69 13.49
N ALA A 144 -5.70 23.01 12.49
CA ALA A 144 -5.84 21.56 12.35
C ALA A 144 -4.48 20.85 12.46
N ARG A 145 -4.36 19.96 13.43
CA ARG A 145 -3.25 18.99 13.54
C ARG A 145 -3.61 17.77 12.72
N ARG A 146 -3.00 17.64 11.54
CA ARG A 146 -3.30 16.56 10.59
C ARG A 146 -2.58 15.28 10.97
N LEU A 147 -3.30 14.16 10.82
CA LEU A 147 -2.79 12.81 10.91
C LEU A 147 -2.86 12.14 9.53
N CYS A 148 -2.10 11.08 9.34
CA CYS A 148 -2.17 10.29 8.10
C CYS A 148 -2.12 8.80 8.40
N HIS A 149 -2.60 8.01 7.44
CA HIS A 149 -2.41 6.58 7.37
C HIS A 149 -1.36 6.28 6.30
N CYS A 150 -0.41 5.40 6.60
CA CYS A 150 0.54 4.88 5.64
C CYS A 150 0.16 3.43 5.33
N ARG A 151 -0.11 3.13 4.07
CA ARG A 151 -0.43 1.80 3.59
C ARG A 151 0.61 1.37 2.56
N VAL A 152 1.22 0.21 2.81
CA VAL A 152 2.19 -0.42 1.91
C VAL A 152 1.67 -1.77 1.49
N VAL A 153 1.77 -2.06 0.21
CA VAL A 153 1.43 -3.34 -0.40
C VAL A 153 2.66 -3.85 -1.12
N LEU A 154 3.14 -5.01 -0.69
CA LEU A 154 4.22 -5.73 -1.35
C LEU A 154 3.63 -6.88 -2.17
N ALA A 155 4.27 -7.19 -3.29
CA ALA A 155 3.96 -8.36 -4.11
C ALA A 155 5.27 -9.06 -4.47
N GLU A 156 5.20 -10.36 -4.74
CA GLU A 156 6.36 -11.08 -5.27
C GLU A 156 6.74 -10.55 -6.65
N SER A 157 8.04 -10.36 -6.84
CA SER A 157 8.57 -9.97 -8.14
C SER A 157 8.33 -11.09 -9.14
N LYS A 158 7.42 -10.90 -10.09
CA LYS A 158 7.37 -11.79 -11.25
C LYS A 158 8.69 -11.66 -11.98
N LYS A 159 9.56 -12.68 -11.88
CA LYS A 159 10.71 -12.80 -12.75
C LYS A 159 10.18 -12.67 -14.18
N SER A 160 10.43 -11.52 -14.83
CA SER A 160 10.13 -11.41 -16.25
C SER A 160 10.91 -12.55 -16.91
N LYS A 161 10.21 -13.48 -17.53
CA LYS A 161 10.83 -14.40 -18.50
C LYS A 161 11.31 -13.52 -19.66
N LYS A 162 12.46 -12.82 -19.48
CA LYS A 162 13.19 -12.25 -20.58
C LYS A 162 13.66 -13.41 -21.41
N GLY A 163 13.13 -13.47 -22.63
CA GLY A 163 13.22 -14.49 -23.61
C GLY A 163 14.57 -15.19 -23.71
N ALA A 164 14.50 -16.51 -23.69
CA ALA A 164 15.37 -17.30 -24.51
C ALA A 164 15.14 -16.87 -25.97
N LYS A 165 16.07 -16.15 -26.52
CA LYS A 165 16.34 -16.07 -27.95
C LYS A 165 17.68 -16.70 -28.17
#